data_a7a6e416b1c46b020c7081e40ff2bf32
#
_entry.id   a7a6e416b1c46b020c7081e40ff2bf32
#
_cell.length_a   1.000
_cell.length_b   1.000
_cell.length_c   1.000
_cell.angle_alpha   90.00
_cell.angle_beta   90.00
_cell.angle_gamma   90.00
#
_symmetry.space_group_name_H-M   'P 1'
#
loop_
_entity.id
_entity.type
_entity.pdbx_description
1 polymer ?
#
loop_
_entity_poly.entity_id
_entity_poly.type
_entity_poly.pdbx_seq_one_letter_code
_entity_poly.pdbx_strand_id
1 'polypeptide(L)'
;GVGKLRWAEQTVDLETLQRAVSLAADDAIIAHDLRRLQVELPEWDTAARTALHRAGFRLEGRLRSAIEVDEGYRDILVYARLAVDPVYGPHGFSGVLDSILPKKRLIGHVLFRDEDGRVLLLETTYKEDWELPGGVVEPGETPRAAAEREVAEEVGLVVELGQPLLTDWMPPHLGWSDAVELIFDGGVLDLATAAALTAHDREIREVHWVAPDDVPAHVSELSARRIALLLTGYRGYTEAGYPVA
;
A
#
# COMPACT_ATOMS: atom_id res chain seq x y z
N GLY A 1 -18.38 -8.91 25.68
CA GLY A 1 -19.26 -9.25 24.58
C GLY A 1 -18.97 -8.48 23.30
N VAL A 2 -19.71 -8.80 22.22
CA VAL A 2 -19.74 -8.07 20.94
C VAL A 2 -21.19 -7.64 20.68
N GLY A 3 -21.40 -6.37 20.37
CA GLY A 3 -22.69 -5.81 20.05
C GLY A 3 -22.74 -5.24 18.64
N LYS A 4 -23.95 -5.12 18.08
CA LYS A 4 -24.22 -4.35 16.85
C LYS A 4 -25.13 -3.18 17.19
N LEU A 5 -24.73 -1.97 16.84
CA LEU A 5 -25.56 -0.77 16.93
C LEU A 5 -26.29 -0.61 15.59
N ARG A 6 -27.59 -0.42 15.64
CA ARG A 6 -28.47 -0.15 14.51
C ARG A 6 -29.48 0.92 14.89
N TRP A 7 -29.86 1.75 13.94
CA TRP A 7 -30.96 2.71 14.10
C TRP A 7 -31.87 2.66 12.88
N ALA A 8 -33.11 3.05 13.06
CA ALA A 8 -34.03 3.22 11.95
C ALA A 8 -33.68 4.51 11.17
N GLU A 9 -33.97 4.53 9.88
CA GLU A 9 -33.92 5.77 9.10
C GLU A 9 -34.81 6.83 9.77
N GLN A 10 -34.17 7.91 10.19
CA GLN A 10 -34.85 9.07 10.74
C GLN A 10 -34.17 10.34 10.21
N THR A 11 -34.98 11.31 9.84
CA THR A 11 -34.49 12.63 9.45
C THR A 11 -34.19 13.42 10.72
N VAL A 12 -32.97 13.24 11.24
CA VAL A 12 -32.43 14.02 12.35
C VAL A 12 -31.22 14.80 11.89
N ASP A 13 -30.94 15.93 12.53
CA ASP A 13 -29.71 16.68 12.24
C ASP A 13 -28.46 15.92 12.70
N LEU A 14 -27.33 16.26 12.13
CA LEU A 14 -26.06 15.59 12.37
C LEU A 14 -25.62 15.65 13.84
N GLU A 15 -25.89 16.76 14.54
CA GLU A 15 -25.50 16.94 15.94
C GLU A 15 -26.30 15.98 16.85
N THR A 16 -27.60 15.88 16.62
CA THR A 16 -28.48 14.94 17.32
C THR A 16 -28.06 13.49 17.06
N LEU A 17 -27.78 13.12 15.80
CA LEU A 17 -27.31 11.79 15.44
C LEU A 17 -25.97 11.46 16.11
N GLN A 18 -25.02 12.37 16.06
CA GLN A 18 -23.71 12.21 16.71
C GLN A 18 -23.85 11.97 18.20
N ARG A 19 -24.68 12.79 18.88
CA ARG A 19 -24.90 12.67 20.32
C ARG A 19 -25.56 11.33 20.68
N ALA A 20 -26.53 10.90 19.91
CA ALA A 20 -27.20 9.62 20.12
C ALA A 20 -26.24 8.45 19.94
N VAL A 21 -25.43 8.45 18.87
CA VAL A 21 -24.43 7.41 18.59
C VAL A 21 -23.36 7.37 19.69
N SER A 22 -22.88 8.53 20.14
CA SER A 22 -21.86 8.58 21.21
C SER A 22 -22.39 8.03 22.52
N LEU A 23 -23.61 8.45 22.94
CA LEU A 23 -24.23 7.96 24.17
C LEU A 23 -24.52 6.45 24.12
N ALA A 24 -25.05 5.96 23.01
CA ALA A 24 -25.32 4.54 22.83
C ALA A 24 -24.04 3.69 22.83
N ALA A 25 -22.95 4.22 22.24
CA ALA A 25 -21.67 3.51 22.24
C ALA A 25 -21.02 3.50 23.64
N ASP A 26 -21.07 4.60 24.37
CA ASP A 26 -20.56 4.66 25.74
C ASP A 26 -21.36 3.76 26.68
N ASP A 27 -22.69 3.76 26.59
CA ASP A 27 -23.54 2.87 27.35
C ASP A 27 -23.24 1.38 27.05
N ALA A 28 -23.17 1.03 25.79
CA ALA A 28 -22.87 -0.36 25.37
C ALA A 28 -21.52 -0.85 25.90
N ILE A 29 -20.49 -0.02 25.82
CA ILE A 29 -19.12 -0.38 26.21
C ILE A 29 -18.95 -0.32 27.73
N ILE A 30 -19.42 0.75 28.37
CA ILE A 30 -19.14 1.00 29.79
C ILE A 30 -20.17 0.30 30.68
N ALA A 31 -21.48 0.48 30.41
CA ALA A 31 -22.52 -0.07 31.26
C ALA A 31 -22.82 -1.55 31.00
N HIS A 32 -22.63 -2.01 29.75
CA HIS A 32 -22.91 -3.39 29.35
C HIS A 32 -21.65 -4.24 29.09
N ASP A 33 -20.46 -3.72 29.41
CA ASP A 33 -19.17 -4.43 29.31
C ASP A 33 -18.93 -5.08 27.94
N LEU A 34 -19.33 -4.40 26.86
CA LEU A 34 -19.03 -4.85 25.52
C LEU A 34 -17.58 -4.50 25.16
N ARG A 35 -16.80 -5.50 24.76
CA ARG A 35 -15.43 -5.28 24.27
C ARG A 35 -15.39 -4.66 22.86
N ARG A 36 -16.52 -4.76 22.10
CA ARG A 36 -16.61 -4.31 20.71
C ARG A 36 -18.05 -3.94 20.37
N LEU A 37 -18.21 -2.81 19.72
CA LEU A 37 -19.48 -2.38 19.14
C LEU A 37 -19.29 -2.15 17.64
N GLN A 38 -20.10 -2.80 16.80
CA GLN A 38 -20.01 -2.74 15.34
C GLN A 38 -21.21 -2.02 14.75
N VAL A 39 -20.98 -1.31 13.64
CA VAL A 39 -22.01 -0.69 12.79
C VAL A 39 -21.74 -1.05 11.35
N GLU A 40 -22.78 -1.41 10.63
CA GLU A 40 -22.79 -1.59 9.19
C GLU A 40 -23.70 -0.53 8.59
N LEU A 41 -23.23 0.23 7.62
CA LEU A 41 -24.00 1.28 6.97
C LEU A 41 -23.65 1.42 5.49
N PRO A 42 -24.61 1.90 4.67
CA PRO A 42 -24.36 2.18 3.26
C PRO A 42 -23.24 3.22 3.06
N GLU A 43 -22.43 3.02 2.03
CA GLU A 43 -21.30 3.92 1.74
C GLU A 43 -21.71 5.39 1.47
N TRP A 44 -22.94 5.61 1.01
CA TRP A 44 -23.47 6.95 0.71
C TRP A 44 -24.02 7.71 1.93
N ASP A 45 -24.21 7.05 3.08
CA ASP A 45 -24.69 7.73 4.29
C ASP A 45 -23.58 8.55 4.94
N THR A 46 -23.32 9.73 4.39
CA THR A 46 -22.25 10.62 4.85
C THR A 46 -22.53 11.19 6.25
N ALA A 47 -23.79 11.37 6.61
CA ALA A 47 -24.17 11.88 7.94
C ALA A 47 -23.86 10.85 9.03
N ALA A 48 -24.28 9.59 8.81
CA ALA A 48 -23.97 8.50 9.74
C ALA A 48 -22.46 8.24 9.84
N ARG A 49 -21.74 8.25 8.72
CA ARG A 49 -20.26 8.12 8.71
C ARG A 49 -19.60 9.21 9.55
N THR A 50 -20.03 10.46 9.39
CA THR A 50 -19.51 11.60 10.17
C THR A 50 -19.82 11.43 11.66
N ALA A 51 -21.03 11.02 12.01
CA ALA A 51 -21.43 10.77 13.40
C ALA A 51 -20.58 9.64 14.03
N LEU A 52 -20.34 8.55 13.31
CA LEU A 52 -19.48 7.44 13.75
C LEU A 52 -18.04 7.91 13.99
N HIS A 53 -17.44 8.63 13.04
CA HIS A 53 -16.08 9.15 13.21
C HIS A 53 -15.94 10.00 14.46
N ARG A 54 -16.90 10.89 14.70
CA ARG A 54 -16.92 11.77 15.90
C ARG A 54 -17.17 11.01 17.21
N ALA A 55 -17.82 9.84 17.12
CA ALA A 55 -18.03 8.92 18.24
C ALA A 55 -16.89 7.93 18.45
N GLY A 56 -15.78 8.06 17.71
CA GLY A 56 -14.58 7.23 17.85
C GLY A 56 -14.62 5.88 17.15
N PHE A 57 -15.61 5.64 16.27
CA PHE A 57 -15.61 4.44 15.46
C PHE A 57 -14.58 4.53 14.35
N ARG A 58 -13.89 3.40 14.09
CA ARG A 58 -12.91 3.23 13.01
C ARG A 58 -13.49 2.42 11.88
N LEU A 59 -13.15 2.78 10.65
CA LEU A 59 -13.49 1.97 9.48
C LEU A 59 -12.60 0.71 9.48
N GLU A 60 -13.21 -0.46 9.41
CA GLU A 60 -12.48 -1.74 9.37
C GLU A 60 -12.61 -2.46 8.03
N GLY A 61 -13.61 -2.12 7.24
CA GLY A 61 -13.76 -2.79 5.95
C GLY A 61 -14.92 -2.30 5.11
N ARG A 62 -14.97 -2.86 3.91
CA ARG A 62 -15.99 -2.62 2.89
C ARG A 62 -16.49 -3.96 2.37
N LEU A 63 -17.78 -4.18 2.45
CA LEU A 63 -18.47 -5.31 1.84
C LEU A 63 -18.94 -4.84 0.45
N ARG A 64 -18.29 -5.34 -0.60
CA ARG A 64 -18.58 -4.93 -1.97
C ARG A 64 -19.90 -5.49 -2.44
N SER A 65 -20.72 -4.66 -3.12
CA SER A 65 -22.00 -5.06 -3.72
C SER A 65 -22.93 -5.78 -2.72
N ALA A 66 -22.97 -5.31 -1.46
CA ALA A 66 -23.63 -6.01 -0.36
C ALA A 66 -25.08 -5.60 -0.15
N ILE A 67 -25.56 -4.53 -0.79
CA ILE A 67 -26.95 -4.07 -0.71
C ILE A 67 -27.49 -3.80 -2.10
N GLU A 68 -28.70 -4.28 -2.36
CA GLU A 68 -29.44 -3.99 -3.59
C GLU A 68 -30.14 -2.63 -3.46
N VAL A 69 -30.05 -1.84 -4.51
CA VAL A 69 -30.74 -0.54 -4.67
C VAL A 69 -31.35 -0.49 -6.07
N ASP A 70 -32.20 0.50 -6.34
CA ASP A 70 -32.93 0.62 -7.64
C ASP A 70 -32.00 0.58 -8.87
N GLU A 71 -30.77 1.06 -8.73
CA GLU A 71 -29.76 1.11 -9.81
C GLU A 71 -28.68 0.02 -9.70
N GLY A 72 -28.97 -1.11 -9.08
CA GLY A 72 -28.04 -2.24 -8.92
C GLY A 72 -27.54 -2.42 -7.49
N TYR A 73 -26.27 -2.77 -7.33
CA TYR A 73 -25.69 -3.08 -6.02
C TYR A 73 -24.74 -1.97 -5.55
N ARG A 74 -24.66 -1.76 -4.24
CA ARG A 74 -23.78 -0.81 -3.57
C ARG A 74 -23.06 -1.46 -2.40
N ASP A 75 -22.02 -0.78 -1.95
CA ASP A 75 -21.18 -1.26 -0.86
C ASP A 75 -21.72 -0.88 0.51
N ILE A 76 -21.45 -1.75 1.48
CA ILE A 76 -21.67 -1.51 2.91
C ILE A 76 -20.30 -1.30 3.56
N LEU A 77 -20.19 -0.26 4.39
CA LEU A 77 -19.02 0.00 5.21
C LEU A 77 -19.20 -0.59 6.60
N VAL A 78 -18.16 -1.22 7.12
CA VAL A 78 -18.13 -1.82 8.45
C VAL A 78 -17.27 -0.97 9.35
N TYR A 79 -17.88 -0.44 10.40
CA TYR A 79 -17.22 0.36 11.44
C TYR A 79 -17.25 -0.38 12.76
N ALA A 80 -16.22 -0.19 13.57
CA ALA A 80 -16.23 -0.65 14.95
C ALA A 80 -15.57 0.34 15.90
N ARG A 81 -15.98 0.24 17.17
CA ARG A 81 -15.33 0.86 18.31
C ARG A 81 -15.07 -0.22 19.35
N LEU A 82 -13.83 -0.31 19.84
CA LEU A 82 -13.44 -1.26 20.86
C LEU A 82 -13.38 -0.55 22.22
N ALA A 83 -13.58 -1.32 23.30
CA ALA A 83 -13.43 -0.80 24.66
C ALA A 83 -12.04 -0.24 24.97
N VAL A 84 -11.03 -0.75 24.26
CA VAL A 84 -9.63 -0.31 24.39
C VAL A 84 -9.26 0.86 23.49
N ASP A 85 -10.13 1.24 22.55
CA ASP A 85 -9.83 2.35 21.66
C ASP A 85 -9.82 3.68 22.42
N PRO A 86 -8.77 4.51 22.30
CA PRO A 86 -8.83 5.89 22.73
C PRO A 86 -9.84 6.64 21.86
N VAL A 87 -10.84 7.26 22.50
CA VAL A 87 -11.90 8.02 21.82
C VAL A 87 -11.59 9.51 21.81
N TYR A 88 -10.92 9.99 22.86
CA TYR A 88 -10.62 11.39 23.06
C TYR A 88 -9.12 11.69 22.94
N GLY A 89 -8.82 12.97 22.72
CA GLY A 89 -7.45 13.42 22.59
C GLY A 89 -6.75 13.03 21.27
N PRO A 90 -5.43 13.28 21.16
CA PRO A 90 -4.70 13.08 19.91
C PRO A 90 -4.77 11.67 19.37
N HIS A 91 -4.68 10.67 20.25
CA HIS A 91 -4.71 9.25 19.83
C HIS A 91 -6.08 8.78 19.36
N GLY A 92 -7.17 9.32 19.92
CA GLY A 92 -8.53 9.06 19.42
C GLY A 92 -8.71 9.63 18.03
N PHE A 93 -8.32 10.88 17.83
CA PHE A 93 -8.40 11.56 16.54
C PHE A 93 -7.57 10.85 15.46
N SER A 94 -6.29 10.56 15.72
CA SER A 94 -5.42 9.91 14.75
C SER A 94 -5.87 8.48 14.42
N GLY A 95 -6.38 7.72 15.39
CA GLY A 95 -6.90 6.37 15.16
C GLY A 95 -8.09 6.33 14.20
N VAL A 96 -9.02 7.29 14.32
CA VAL A 96 -10.14 7.43 13.38
C VAL A 96 -9.63 7.85 12.00
N LEU A 97 -8.80 8.90 11.92
CA LEU A 97 -8.27 9.38 10.64
C LEU A 97 -7.48 8.29 9.91
N ASP A 98 -6.57 7.60 10.60
CA ASP A 98 -5.77 6.55 9.98
C ASP A 98 -6.63 5.42 9.38
N SER A 99 -7.81 5.15 9.96
CA SER A 99 -8.73 4.14 9.45
C SER A 99 -9.45 4.54 8.16
N ILE A 100 -9.58 5.84 7.87
CA ILE A 100 -10.34 6.35 6.72
C ILE A 100 -9.47 6.99 5.63
N LEU A 101 -8.23 7.33 5.95
CA LEU A 101 -7.30 7.88 4.96
C LEU A 101 -6.89 6.80 3.96
N PRO A 102 -6.74 7.16 2.68
CA PRO A 102 -6.31 6.21 1.66
C PRO A 102 -4.90 5.69 1.97
N LYS A 103 -4.74 4.37 1.95
CA LYS A 103 -3.44 3.73 2.04
C LYS A 103 -2.87 3.60 0.63
N LYS A 104 -1.56 3.81 0.49
CA LYS A 104 -0.83 3.63 -0.76
C LYS A 104 0.15 2.48 -0.58
N ARG A 105 0.30 1.66 -1.62
CA ARG A 105 1.38 0.68 -1.65
C ARG A 105 2.70 1.42 -1.79
N LEU A 106 3.68 1.03 -1.00
CA LEU A 106 5.07 1.44 -1.19
C LEU A 106 5.83 0.25 -1.78
N ILE A 107 6.73 0.53 -2.72
CA ILE A 107 7.55 -0.47 -3.39
C ILE A 107 8.98 0.02 -3.34
N GLY A 108 9.91 -0.87 -3.02
CA GLY A 108 11.34 -0.58 -3.02
C GLY A 108 12.06 -1.51 -3.98
N HIS A 109 12.66 -0.97 -5.04
CA HIS A 109 13.51 -1.71 -5.97
C HIS A 109 14.95 -1.23 -5.96
N VAL A 110 15.86 -2.05 -6.48
CA VAL A 110 17.28 -1.73 -6.53
C VAL A 110 17.79 -1.89 -7.95
N LEU A 111 18.42 -0.84 -8.47
CA LEU A 111 19.10 -0.84 -9.76
C LEU A 111 20.56 -1.29 -9.56
N PHE A 112 20.89 -2.50 -9.96
CA PHE A 112 22.26 -2.98 -10.08
C PHE A 112 22.73 -2.92 -11.53
N ARG A 113 24.00 -2.63 -11.72
CA ARG A 113 24.68 -2.77 -13.00
C ARG A 113 25.89 -3.68 -12.82
N ASP A 114 26.34 -4.31 -13.88
CA ASP A 114 27.65 -4.93 -13.90
C ASP A 114 28.70 -4.01 -14.54
N GLU A 115 29.95 -4.48 -14.61
CA GLU A 115 31.07 -3.73 -15.21
C GLU A 115 30.90 -3.48 -16.71
N ASP A 116 30.08 -4.28 -17.40
CA ASP A 116 29.72 -4.08 -18.80
C ASP A 116 28.53 -3.11 -18.97
N GLY A 117 27.96 -2.58 -17.86
CA GLY A 117 26.82 -1.67 -17.83
C GLY A 117 25.46 -2.34 -18.04
N ARG A 118 25.40 -3.68 -17.99
CA ARG A 118 24.13 -4.44 -18.06
C ARG A 118 23.35 -4.27 -16.76
N VAL A 119 22.03 -4.31 -16.84
CA VAL A 119 21.10 -4.18 -15.74
C VAL A 119 20.69 -5.56 -15.23
N LEU A 120 20.69 -5.73 -13.91
CA LEU A 120 20.16 -6.92 -13.25
C LEU A 120 18.63 -6.91 -13.31
N LEU A 121 18.03 -7.93 -13.92
CA LEU A 121 16.59 -8.17 -13.92
C LEU A 121 16.30 -9.58 -13.43
N LEU A 122 15.15 -9.73 -12.77
CA LEU A 122 14.66 -10.99 -12.25
C LEU A 122 13.44 -11.45 -13.05
N GLU A 123 13.52 -12.67 -13.59
CA GLU A 123 12.38 -13.36 -14.19
C GLU A 123 11.55 -13.99 -13.07
N THR A 124 10.30 -13.53 -12.92
CA THR A 124 9.41 -14.06 -11.87
C THR A 124 8.59 -15.25 -12.36
N THR A 125 8.04 -16.03 -11.43
CA THR A 125 7.22 -17.21 -11.76
C THR A 125 5.75 -16.89 -12.04
N TYR A 126 5.28 -15.69 -11.66
CA TYR A 126 3.86 -15.32 -11.62
C TYR A 126 3.43 -14.29 -12.68
N LYS A 127 4.37 -13.73 -13.46
CA LYS A 127 4.10 -12.80 -14.57
C LYS A 127 5.13 -12.94 -15.68
N GLU A 128 4.84 -12.35 -16.83
CA GLU A 128 5.72 -12.40 -18.02
C GLU A 128 6.82 -11.33 -17.96
N ASP A 129 6.50 -10.14 -17.44
CA ASP A 129 7.46 -9.05 -17.32
C ASP A 129 8.47 -9.32 -16.20
N TRP A 130 9.75 -9.10 -16.50
CA TRP A 130 10.83 -9.13 -15.52
C TRP A 130 10.85 -7.84 -14.70
N GLU A 131 11.50 -7.88 -13.54
CA GLU A 131 11.59 -6.73 -12.64
C GLU A 131 13.01 -6.50 -12.13
N LEU A 132 13.26 -5.27 -11.64
CA LEU A 132 14.40 -5.01 -10.78
C LEU A 132 14.25 -5.80 -9.47
N PRO A 133 15.35 -6.24 -8.84
CA PRO A 133 15.28 -6.81 -7.49
C PRO A 133 14.57 -5.87 -6.51
N GLY A 134 13.69 -6.44 -5.68
CA GLY A 134 12.90 -5.68 -4.72
C GLY A 134 11.44 -6.06 -4.69
N GLY A 135 10.65 -5.36 -3.86
CA GLY A 135 9.24 -5.69 -3.67
C GLY A 135 8.45 -4.69 -2.85
N VAL A 136 7.34 -5.18 -2.31
CA VAL A 136 6.41 -4.38 -1.52
C VAL A 136 6.94 -4.17 -0.10
N VAL A 137 6.84 -2.93 0.38
CA VAL A 137 7.21 -2.56 1.75
C VAL A 137 6.17 -3.09 2.74
N GLU A 138 6.59 -3.86 3.71
CA GLU A 138 5.72 -4.43 4.75
C GLU A 138 5.31 -3.39 5.81
N PRO A 139 4.21 -3.63 6.56
CA PRO A 139 3.81 -2.74 7.65
C PRO A 139 4.90 -2.58 8.72
N GLY A 140 5.30 -1.32 8.97
CA GLY A 140 6.33 -1.00 9.97
C GLY A 140 7.76 -1.03 9.44
N GLU A 141 7.95 -1.40 8.19
CA GLU A 141 9.23 -1.40 7.50
C GLU A 141 9.47 -0.07 6.75
N THR A 142 10.72 0.32 6.59
CA THR A 142 11.07 1.45 5.72
C THR A 142 11.28 0.96 4.28
N PRO A 143 11.02 1.80 3.24
CA PRO A 143 11.24 1.37 1.86
C PRO A 143 12.67 0.90 1.56
N ARG A 144 13.66 1.48 2.25
CA ARG A 144 15.05 1.06 2.14
C ARG A 144 15.27 -0.32 2.74
N ALA A 145 14.77 -0.56 3.95
CA ALA A 145 14.91 -1.86 4.61
C ALA A 145 14.19 -2.97 3.83
N ALA A 146 13.02 -2.65 3.23
CA ALA A 146 12.31 -3.57 2.34
C ALA A 146 13.18 -3.95 1.14
N ALA A 147 13.74 -2.97 0.44
CA ALA A 147 14.59 -3.20 -0.72
C ALA A 147 15.85 -4.03 -0.35
N GLU A 148 16.49 -3.75 0.79
CA GLU A 148 17.63 -4.52 1.31
C GLU A 148 17.24 -5.98 1.64
N ARG A 149 16.09 -6.20 2.26
CA ARG A 149 15.56 -7.53 2.59
C ARG A 149 15.23 -8.32 1.32
N GLU A 150 14.48 -7.74 0.38
CA GLU A 150 14.08 -8.39 -0.87
C GLU A 150 15.32 -8.81 -1.68
N VAL A 151 16.32 -7.94 -1.83
CA VAL A 151 17.57 -8.28 -2.52
C VAL A 151 18.27 -9.48 -1.86
N ALA A 152 18.30 -9.52 -0.52
CA ALA A 152 18.88 -10.66 0.19
C ALA A 152 18.08 -11.95 0.01
N GLU A 153 16.76 -11.87 0.00
CA GLU A 153 15.86 -13.01 -0.21
C GLU A 153 15.88 -13.52 -1.64
N GLU A 154 15.82 -12.62 -2.63
CA GLU A 154 15.72 -12.97 -4.04
C GLU A 154 17.04 -13.47 -4.65
N VAL A 155 18.16 -12.78 -4.35
CA VAL A 155 19.47 -13.05 -5.00
C VAL A 155 20.63 -13.29 -4.03
N GLY A 156 20.37 -13.33 -2.73
CA GLY A 156 21.36 -13.61 -1.70
C GLY A 156 22.41 -12.51 -1.45
N LEU A 157 22.20 -11.30 -1.98
CA LEU A 157 23.10 -10.17 -1.76
C LEU A 157 22.72 -9.42 -0.48
N VAL A 158 23.71 -9.15 0.35
CA VAL A 158 23.57 -8.21 1.47
C VAL A 158 24.12 -6.86 1.05
N VAL A 159 23.26 -5.85 1.00
CA VAL A 159 23.61 -4.50 0.54
C VAL A 159 23.25 -3.48 1.61
N GLU A 160 23.91 -2.33 1.59
CA GLU A 160 23.57 -1.15 2.37
C GLU A 160 23.22 -0.03 1.40
N LEU A 161 21.91 0.31 1.36
CA LEU A 161 21.38 1.27 0.40
C LEU A 161 21.42 2.69 0.97
N GLY A 162 21.65 3.65 0.09
CA GLY A 162 21.64 5.09 0.39
C GLY A 162 20.26 5.72 0.23
N GLN A 163 20.21 6.91 -0.34
CA GLN A 163 19.00 7.59 -0.72
C GLN A 163 18.45 7.00 -2.03
N PRO A 164 17.13 7.03 -2.27
CA PRO A 164 16.59 6.58 -3.54
C PRO A 164 17.08 7.46 -4.69
N LEU A 165 17.38 6.84 -5.81
CA LEU A 165 17.70 7.51 -7.06
C LEU A 165 16.45 8.15 -7.69
N LEU A 166 15.33 7.42 -7.59
CA LEU A 166 14.04 7.80 -8.17
C LEU A 166 12.92 7.54 -7.17
N THR A 167 11.98 8.46 -7.11
CA THR A 167 10.67 8.26 -6.50
C THR A 167 9.63 8.44 -7.58
N ASP A 168 8.88 7.39 -7.90
CA ASP A 168 7.86 7.41 -8.95
C ASP A 168 6.46 7.20 -8.38
N TRP A 169 5.53 8.08 -8.72
CA TRP A 169 4.12 7.80 -8.50
C TRP A 169 3.57 6.95 -9.64
N MET A 170 3.05 5.79 -9.29
CA MET A 170 2.45 4.84 -10.22
C MET A 170 0.93 5.00 -10.26
N PRO A 171 0.32 5.27 -11.41
CA PRO A 171 -1.13 5.31 -11.53
C PRO A 171 -1.76 3.92 -11.30
N PRO A 172 -3.09 3.86 -11.03
CA PRO A 172 -3.80 2.58 -11.00
C PRO A 172 -3.64 1.82 -12.32
N HIS A 173 -3.34 0.52 -12.23
CA HIS A 173 -3.12 -0.33 -13.41
C HIS A 173 -3.49 -1.79 -13.13
N LEU A 174 -4.11 -2.48 -14.08
CA LEU A 174 -4.48 -3.91 -14.02
C LEU A 174 -5.20 -4.31 -12.71
N GLY A 175 -6.07 -3.44 -12.19
CA GLY A 175 -6.81 -3.71 -10.95
C GLY A 175 -6.06 -3.35 -9.65
N TRP A 176 -4.79 -2.99 -9.75
CA TRP A 176 -4.04 -2.44 -8.63
C TRP A 176 -4.38 -0.96 -8.40
N SER A 177 -4.48 -0.55 -7.14
CA SER A 177 -4.50 0.87 -6.79
C SER A 177 -3.15 1.51 -7.07
N ASP A 178 -3.12 2.84 -7.09
CA ASP A 178 -1.89 3.60 -7.22
C ASP A 178 -0.86 3.25 -6.11
N ALA A 179 0.41 3.48 -6.44
CA ALA A 179 1.54 3.18 -5.57
C ALA A 179 2.62 4.26 -5.66
N VAL A 180 3.56 4.23 -4.74
CA VAL A 180 4.81 4.98 -4.82
C VAL A 180 5.95 3.98 -4.82
N GLU A 181 6.79 4.06 -5.83
CA GLU A 181 7.99 3.24 -5.98
C GLU A 181 9.24 4.07 -5.72
N LEU A 182 10.15 3.52 -4.94
CA LEU A 182 11.47 4.07 -4.69
C LEU A 182 12.51 3.12 -5.29
N ILE A 183 13.34 3.64 -6.19
CA ILE A 183 14.42 2.85 -6.79
C ILE A 183 15.74 3.33 -6.20
N PHE A 184 16.47 2.40 -5.60
CA PHE A 184 17.75 2.64 -4.95
C PHE A 184 18.94 2.26 -5.86
N ASP A 185 20.14 2.78 -5.54
CA ASP A 185 21.37 2.41 -6.22
C ASP A 185 22.00 1.18 -5.57
N GLY A 186 22.02 0.08 -6.28
CA GLY A 186 22.74 -1.14 -5.90
C GLY A 186 24.23 -1.08 -6.31
N GLY A 187 24.62 -0.04 -7.07
CA GLY A 187 25.98 0.11 -7.54
C GLY A 187 26.34 -0.73 -8.76
N VAL A 188 27.63 -0.92 -8.94
CA VAL A 188 28.19 -1.76 -9.99
C VAL A 188 28.82 -2.97 -9.35
N LEU A 189 28.38 -4.16 -9.77
CA LEU A 189 28.95 -5.44 -9.33
C LEU A 189 30.06 -5.84 -10.28
N ASP A 190 31.17 -6.34 -9.71
CA ASP A 190 32.22 -6.96 -10.52
C ASP A 190 31.69 -8.22 -11.23
N LEU A 191 32.33 -8.58 -12.36
CA LEU A 191 31.87 -9.67 -13.20
C LEU A 191 31.85 -11.05 -12.48
N ALA A 192 32.70 -11.25 -11.49
CA ALA A 192 32.72 -12.51 -10.73
C ALA A 192 31.52 -12.60 -9.79
N THR A 193 31.20 -11.53 -9.08
CA THR A 193 29.99 -11.41 -8.25
C THR A 193 28.74 -11.52 -9.12
N ALA A 194 28.70 -10.79 -10.23
CA ALA A 194 27.57 -10.81 -11.17
C ALA A 194 27.29 -12.22 -11.72
N ALA A 195 28.32 -12.96 -12.09
CA ALA A 195 28.21 -14.32 -12.60
C ALA A 195 27.82 -15.37 -11.53
N ALA A 196 28.03 -15.05 -10.26
CA ALA A 196 27.70 -15.94 -9.15
C ALA A 196 26.25 -15.80 -8.65
N LEU A 197 25.52 -14.74 -9.06
CA LEU A 197 24.15 -14.53 -8.65
C LEU A 197 23.23 -15.63 -9.18
N THR A 198 22.39 -16.14 -8.29
CA THR A 198 21.37 -17.15 -8.60
C THR A 198 20.07 -16.80 -7.90
N ALA A 199 18.96 -17.30 -8.38
CA ALA A 199 17.67 -17.20 -7.72
C ALA A 199 17.67 -17.95 -6.38
N HIS A 200 17.33 -17.26 -5.29
CA HIS A 200 17.26 -17.84 -3.96
C HIS A 200 15.81 -18.02 -3.49
N ASP A 201 14.88 -17.22 -4.00
CA ASP A 201 13.46 -17.31 -3.70
C ASP A 201 12.70 -18.12 -4.75
N ARG A 202 11.58 -18.76 -4.33
CA ARG A 202 10.72 -19.58 -5.22
C ARG A 202 9.94 -18.73 -6.23
N GLU A 203 9.79 -17.46 -5.96
CA GLU A 203 9.10 -16.51 -6.85
C GLU A 203 9.99 -16.11 -8.02
N ILE A 204 11.31 -16.28 -7.90
CA ILE A 204 12.28 -15.96 -8.95
C ILE A 204 12.63 -17.22 -9.73
N ARG A 205 12.40 -17.20 -11.05
CA ARG A 205 12.74 -18.27 -11.98
C ARG A 205 14.20 -18.22 -12.36
N GLU A 206 14.68 -17.05 -12.76
CA GLU A 206 16.05 -16.86 -13.27
C GLU A 206 16.51 -15.41 -13.06
N VAL A 207 17.83 -15.25 -12.97
CA VAL A 207 18.53 -13.96 -12.82
C VAL A 207 19.20 -13.62 -14.14
N HIS A 208 18.96 -12.42 -14.65
CA HIS A 208 19.43 -11.99 -15.96
C HIS A 208 20.22 -10.69 -15.89
N TRP A 209 21.31 -10.61 -16.67
CA TRP A 209 22.04 -9.40 -16.93
C TRP A 209 21.73 -8.93 -18.34
N VAL A 210 21.02 -7.81 -18.47
CA VAL A 210 20.40 -7.35 -19.70
C VAL A 210 21.06 -6.05 -20.17
N ALA A 211 21.47 -6.00 -21.44
CA ALA A 211 22.00 -4.76 -22.02
C ALA A 211 20.92 -3.67 -22.01
N PRO A 212 21.28 -2.40 -21.78
CA PRO A 212 20.33 -1.29 -21.70
C PRO A 212 19.34 -1.22 -22.87
N ASP A 213 19.79 -1.48 -24.08
CA ASP A 213 18.96 -1.43 -25.29
C ASP A 213 17.94 -2.58 -25.37
N ASP A 214 18.21 -3.70 -24.68
CA ASP A 214 17.35 -4.88 -24.66
C ASP A 214 16.34 -4.86 -23.49
N VAL A 215 16.55 -4.04 -22.46
CA VAL A 215 15.68 -3.94 -21.29
C VAL A 215 14.19 -3.77 -21.66
N PRO A 216 13.82 -2.92 -22.65
CA PRO A 216 12.40 -2.74 -23.01
C PRO A 216 11.68 -3.98 -23.52
N ALA A 217 12.43 -4.99 -23.97
CA ALA A 217 11.85 -6.24 -24.45
C ALA A 217 11.43 -7.19 -23.31
N HIS A 218 11.91 -6.95 -22.09
CA HIS A 218 11.75 -7.86 -20.96
C HIS A 218 10.89 -7.30 -19.82
N VAL A 219 10.73 -5.99 -19.73
CA VAL A 219 10.02 -5.33 -18.63
C VAL A 219 8.80 -4.58 -19.13
N SER A 220 7.91 -4.19 -18.20
CA SER A 220 6.77 -3.33 -18.56
C SER A 220 7.24 -1.99 -19.14
N GLU A 221 6.40 -1.35 -19.96
CA GLU A 221 6.71 -0.01 -20.51
C GLU A 221 7.04 1.02 -19.41
N LEU A 222 6.39 0.90 -18.25
CA LEU A 222 6.61 1.78 -17.10
C LEU A 222 8.01 1.55 -16.51
N SER A 223 8.40 0.29 -16.30
CA SER A 223 9.72 -0.08 -15.80
C SER A 223 10.82 0.28 -16.80
N ALA A 224 10.57 0.08 -18.10
CA ALA A 224 11.50 0.47 -19.16
C ALA A 224 11.79 1.98 -19.14
N ARG A 225 10.75 2.82 -19.02
CA ARG A 225 10.95 4.28 -18.92
C ARG A 225 11.80 4.69 -17.71
N ARG A 226 11.52 4.12 -16.54
CA ARG A 226 12.27 4.42 -15.30
C ARG A 226 13.72 4.00 -15.40
N ILE A 227 13.98 2.77 -15.86
CA ILE A 227 15.32 2.24 -16.01
C ILE A 227 16.11 3.10 -17.04
N ALA A 228 15.53 3.37 -18.20
CA ALA A 228 16.15 4.22 -19.20
C ALA A 228 16.50 5.61 -18.64
N LEU A 229 15.57 6.24 -17.91
CA LEU A 229 15.79 7.54 -17.29
C LEU A 229 16.93 7.51 -16.26
N LEU A 230 16.96 6.47 -15.41
CA LEU A 230 18.02 6.28 -14.41
C LEU A 230 19.40 6.08 -15.06
N LEU A 231 19.46 5.37 -16.17
CA LEU A 231 20.70 5.13 -16.93
C LEU A 231 21.25 6.40 -17.58
N THR A 232 20.41 7.43 -17.85
CA THR A 232 20.90 8.78 -18.26
C THR A 232 21.54 9.57 -17.13
N GLY A 233 21.46 9.07 -15.89
CA GLY A 233 21.93 9.79 -14.70
C GLY A 233 20.85 10.66 -14.04
N TYR A 234 19.59 10.60 -14.50
CA TYR A 234 18.49 11.31 -13.83
C TYR A 234 18.33 10.86 -12.39
N ARG A 235 18.03 11.81 -11.52
CA ARG A 235 17.70 11.58 -10.10
C ARG A 235 16.56 12.50 -9.72
N GLY A 236 15.54 11.98 -9.05
CA GLY A 236 14.43 12.82 -8.56
C GLY A 236 13.07 12.15 -8.58
N TYR A 237 12.05 12.97 -8.79
CA TYR A 237 10.65 12.56 -8.77
C TYR A 237 10.09 12.42 -10.20
N THR A 238 9.28 11.37 -10.38
CA THR A 238 8.56 11.12 -11.63
C THR A 238 7.10 10.74 -11.37
N GLU A 239 6.25 10.87 -12.39
CA GLU A 239 4.89 10.34 -12.43
C GLU A 239 4.76 9.44 -13.64
N ALA A 240 4.44 8.17 -13.41
CA ALA A 240 4.39 7.13 -14.45
C ALA A 240 5.69 7.04 -15.27
N GLY A 241 6.84 7.21 -14.63
CA GLY A 241 8.16 7.21 -15.26
C GLY A 241 8.51 8.47 -16.06
N TYR A 242 7.71 9.54 -15.97
CA TYR A 242 8.00 10.82 -16.62
C TYR A 242 8.46 11.86 -15.58
N PRO A 243 9.57 12.56 -15.82
CA PRO A 243 10.01 13.66 -14.98
C PRO A 243 8.96 14.76 -14.87
N VAL A 244 8.74 15.25 -13.66
CA VAL A 244 7.89 16.42 -13.42
C VAL A 244 8.79 17.67 -13.43
N ALA A 245 8.37 18.67 -14.20
CA ALA A 245 9.10 19.95 -14.36
C ALA A 245 9.03 20.83 -13.10
#